data_1b92de93bfd00acf29af8ca38c9a0b36
#
_entry.id   1b92de93bfd00acf29af8ca38c9a0b36
#
_cell.length_a   1.000
_cell.length_b   1.000
_cell.length_c   1.000
_cell.angle_alpha   90.00
_cell.angle_beta   90.00
_cell.angle_gamma   90.00
#
_symmetry.space_group_name_H-M   'P 1'
#
loop_
_entity.id
_entity.type
_entity.pdbx_description
1 polymer ?
#
loop_
_entity_poly.entity_id
_entity_poly.type
_entity_poly.pdbx_seq_one_letter_code
_entity_poly.pdbx_strand_id
1 'polypeptide(L)'
;MPATPSREAGAARASQAAELKAFVTRLHFYVGLFVGPFLLVAALTGVLYVLTPQLEDRLYRDTLTAADPGPARPLAEQAAAAQAVAGPEARLFALRPATAEGRTTRVMFIVPGLGDSESRALFIDPASLAVRGDMTVYGTSGVLPLRTAIDYLHRNLMLGEAGRLYSELAASWLWLLALGGVLMWAWRRTGRLARQAPQNARLRTRNRHGVTGVVIALGLLFLSATGLTWSQGAGGRIDALRGALGWVTPAVTLTLAEAPAAAPDPHAHHHGGGALPAAPAAPDAVAQLDAVLAAARAAGIDSAFVEIRLPRPGRAWLVREYDRSWPTQVDTITLDPRDLSVTSRADFATFPIVAKLIRWGIDAHMGVLFGLPNQLLMAAIGLGLIAATLYGYRIWWQSRPAPGALPRSLTLAWLRLSWRWRGTVALLALGIGWALPMAGLSLLLFWGVDAARWALARRRFAVLPAE
;
A
#
# COMPACT_ATOMS: atom_id res chain seq x y z
N MET A 1 62.57 -13.74 8.21
CA MET A 1 61.58 -14.38 7.31
C MET A 1 60.54 -13.32 6.92
N PRO A 2 60.34 -12.98 5.65
CA PRO A 2 59.30 -12.03 5.26
C PRO A 2 57.95 -12.68 5.55
N ALA A 3 57.07 -11.90 6.21
CA ALA A 3 55.68 -12.30 6.53
C ALA A 3 54.95 -12.71 5.22
N THR A 4 54.40 -13.89 5.20
CA THR A 4 53.73 -14.49 4.03
C THR A 4 52.58 -13.57 3.59
N PRO A 5 52.49 -13.23 2.28
CA PRO A 5 51.46 -12.30 1.74
C PRO A 5 50.01 -12.68 2.07
N SER A 6 49.74 -13.93 2.46
CA SER A 6 48.43 -14.43 2.87
C SER A 6 47.94 -13.94 4.25
N ARG A 7 48.81 -13.62 5.20
CA ARG A 7 48.42 -13.12 6.52
C ARG A 7 48.02 -11.65 6.50
N GLU A 8 48.75 -10.82 5.75
CA GLU A 8 48.45 -9.38 5.62
C GLU A 8 47.15 -9.15 4.82
N ALA A 9 46.92 -9.91 3.76
CA ALA A 9 45.72 -9.86 2.99
C ALA A 9 44.49 -10.32 3.84
N GLY A 10 44.66 -11.30 4.71
CA GLY A 10 43.64 -11.75 5.65
C GLY A 10 43.28 -10.69 6.70
N ALA A 11 44.28 -10.04 7.27
CA ALA A 11 44.12 -8.95 8.26
C ALA A 11 43.43 -7.72 7.62
N ALA A 12 43.82 -7.33 6.41
CA ALA A 12 43.21 -6.22 5.68
C ALA A 12 41.73 -6.48 5.34
N ARG A 13 41.39 -7.71 4.92
CA ARG A 13 39.98 -8.11 4.68
C ARG A 13 39.15 -8.12 5.96
N ALA A 14 39.69 -8.57 7.09
CA ALA A 14 39.02 -8.55 8.39
C ALA A 14 38.74 -7.10 8.87
N SER A 15 39.69 -6.18 8.65
CA SER A 15 39.51 -4.76 8.93
C SER A 15 38.40 -4.13 8.10
N GLN A 16 38.41 -4.36 6.79
CA GLN A 16 37.36 -3.84 5.89
C GLN A 16 35.96 -4.36 6.22
N ALA A 17 35.82 -5.65 6.58
CA ALA A 17 34.55 -6.21 7.01
C ALA A 17 34.05 -5.58 8.32
N ALA A 18 34.94 -5.25 9.25
CA ALA A 18 34.59 -4.56 10.50
C ALA A 18 34.11 -3.11 10.24
N GLU A 19 34.73 -2.40 9.31
CA GLU A 19 34.34 -1.05 8.89
C GLU A 19 32.94 -1.03 8.25
N LEU A 20 32.69 -1.93 7.29
CA LEU A 20 31.38 -2.07 6.66
C LEU A 20 30.30 -2.43 7.68
N LYS A 21 30.59 -3.35 8.60
CA LYS A 21 29.67 -3.70 9.69
C LYS A 21 29.35 -2.50 10.59
N ALA A 22 30.35 -1.67 10.91
CA ALA A 22 30.14 -0.45 11.68
C ALA A 22 29.25 0.54 10.92
N PHE A 23 29.48 0.74 9.63
CA PHE A 23 28.67 1.62 8.78
C PHE A 23 27.22 1.14 8.69
N VAL A 24 26.97 -0.12 8.33
CA VAL A 24 25.60 -0.69 8.22
C VAL A 24 24.87 -0.61 9.57
N THR A 25 25.57 -0.87 10.69
CA THR A 25 24.99 -0.75 12.03
C THR A 25 24.56 0.69 12.33
N ARG A 26 25.36 1.68 11.91
CA ARG A 26 25.02 3.10 12.09
C ARG A 26 23.87 3.53 11.21
N LEU A 27 23.88 3.14 9.94
CA LEU A 27 22.78 3.43 9.01
C LEU A 27 21.46 2.87 9.53
N HIS A 28 21.43 1.57 9.88
CA HIS A 28 20.24 0.93 10.43
C HIS A 28 19.75 1.63 11.72
N PHE A 29 20.67 2.02 12.60
CA PHE A 29 20.32 2.75 13.82
C PHE A 29 19.67 4.11 13.52
N TYR A 30 20.27 4.93 12.64
CA TYR A 30 19.72 6.24 12.30
C TYR A 30 18.39 6.14 11.58
N VAL A 31 18.30 5.26 10.60
CA VAL A 31 17.04 5.02 9.89
C VAL A 31 15.96 4.53 10.86
N GLY A 32 16.27 3.54 11.71
CA GLY A 32 15.33 3.04 12.71
C GLY A 32 14.89 4.11 13.72
N LEU A 33 15.77 5.05 14.07
CA LEU A 33 15.43 6.13 14.98
C LEU A 33 14.51 7.18 14.35
N PHE A 34 14.80 7.63 13.11
CA PHE A 34 14.08 8.72 12.47
C PHE A 34 12.86 8.27 11.67
N VAL A 35 12.91 7.10 11.04
CA VAL A 35 11.76 6.53 10.29
C VAL A 35 10.83 5.72 11.21
N GLY A 36 11.34 5.25 12.35
CA GLY A 36 10.58 4.44 13.30
C GLY A 36 9.21 4.97 13.72
N PRO A 37 9.01 6.26 14.00
CA PRO A 37 7.69 6.80 14.33
C PRO A 37 6.68 6.60 13.19
N PHE A 38 7.10 6.81 11.95
CA PHE A 38 6.27 6.64 10.77
C PHE A 38 5.94 5.14 10.54
N LEU A 39 6.93 4.27 10.74
CA LEU A 39 6.71 2.81 10.70
C LEU A 39 5.74 2.35 11.79
N LEU A 40 5.81 2.94 12.98
CA LEU A 40 4.92 2.60 14.09
C LEU A 40 3.47 2.96 13.75
N VAL A 41 3.24 4.17 13.21
CA VAL A 41 1.91 4.60 12.78
C VAL A 41 1.40 3.73 11.63
N ALA A 42 2.23 3.49 10.60
CA ALA A 42 1.85 2.63 9.48
C ALA A 42 1.52 1.20 9.92
N ALA A 43 2.31 0.62 10.86
CA ALA A 43 2.06 -0.73 11.37
C ALA A 43 0.75 -0.79 12.20
N LEU A 44 0.51 0.19 13.08
CA LEU A 44 -0.69 0.25 13.91
C LEU A 44 -1.94 0.39 13.04
N THR A 45 -1.93 1.34 12.11
CA THR A 45 -3.06 1.58 11.20
C THR A 45 -3.26 0.43 10.22
N GLY A 46 -2.18 -0.23 9.77
CA GLY A 46 -2.27 -1.45 8.96
C GLY A 46 -2.92 -2.62 9.70
N VAL A 47 -2.58 -2.82 10.99
CA VAL A 47 -3.26 -3.84 11.84
C VAL A 47 -4.76 -3.52 11.99
N LEU A 48 -5.10 -2.25 12.23
CA LEU A 48 -6.51 -1.84 12.29
C LEU A 48 -7.22 -2.07 10.96
N TYR A 49 -6.57 -1.74 9.84
CA TYR A 49 -7.14 -1.90 8.49
C TYR A 49 -7.51 -3.34 8.18
N VAL A 50 -6.63 -4.30 8.43
CA VAL A 50 -6.90 -5.71 8.11
C VAL A 50 -8.00 -6.34 8.97
N LEU A 51 -8.36 -5.71 10.11
CA LEU A 51 -9.46 -6.12 10.97
C LEU A 51 -10.79 -5.44 10.62
N THR A 52 -10.79 -4.49 9.69
CA THR A 52 -12.00 -3.72 9.33
C THR A 52 -13.14 -4.56 8.78
N PRO A 53 -12.96 -5.67 8.02
CA PRO A 53 -14.10 -6.42 7.50
C PRO A 53 -15.08 -6.87 8.61
N GLN A 54 -14.56 -7.43 9.70
CA GLN A 54 -15.38 -7.90 10.82
C GLN A 54 -16.00 -6.74 11.62
N LEU A 55 -15.27 -5.63 11.73
CA LEU A 55 -15.76 -4.43 12.41
C LEU A 55 -16.88 -3.77 11.59
N GLU A 56 -16.72 -3.68 10.27
CA GLU A 56 -17.72 -3.11 9.37
C GLU A 56 -18.99 -3.96 9.31
N ASP A 57 -18.89 -5.28 9.23
CA ASP A 57 -20.04 -6.19 9.28
C ASP A 57 -20.86 -6.03 10.57
N ARG A 58 -20.21 -5.65 11.67
CA ARG A 58 -20.91 -5.34 12.93
C ARG A 58 -21.48 -3.93 12.97
N LEU A 59 -20.65 -2.94 12.64
CA LEU A 59 -20.97 -1.53 12.74
C LEU A 59 -22.08 -1.13 11.76
N TYR A 60 -22.02 -1.66 10.54
CA TYR A 60 -22.96 -1.34 9.46
C TYR A 60 -23.93 -2.49 9.17
N ARG A 61 -24.16 -3.37 10.15
CA ARG A 61 -25.03 -4.56 9.96
C ARG A 61 -26.37 -4.18 9.35
N ASP A 62 -27.08 -3.23 9.94
CA ASP A 62 -28.41 -2.81 9.49
C ASP A 62 -28.42 -2.23 8.08
N THR A 63 -27.31 -1.63 7.69
CA THR A 63 -27.13 -1.11 6.32
C THR A 63 -26.81 -2.20 5.33
N LEU A 64 -25.99 -3.19 5.70
CA LEU A 64 -25.48 -4.23 4.83
C LEU A 64 -26.41 -5.42 4.67
N THR A 65 -27.45 -5.54 5.53
CA THR A 65 -28.40 -6.65 5.49
C THR A 65 -29.79 -6.18 5.09
N ALA A 66 -30.43 -6.94 4.19
CA ALA A 66 -31.84 -6.79 3.86
C ALA A 66 -32.69 -7.25 5.05
N ALA A 67 -33.80 -6.58 5.29
CA ALA A 67 -34.74 -6.94 6.35
C ALA A 67 -35.88 -7.82 5.83
N ASP A 68 -36.21 -7.70 4.55
CA ASP A 68 -37.29 -8.44 3.90
C ASP A 68 -36.73 -9.70 3.23
N PRO A 69 -37.19 -10.91 3.60
CA PRO A 69 -36.78 -12.15 2.96
C PRO A 69 -37.48 -12.44 1.62
N GLY A 70 -38.31 -11.54 1.12
CA GLY A 70 -39.01 -11.68 -0.15
C GLY A 70 -38.08 -11.76 -1.37
N PRO A 71 -38.64 -12.13 -2.53
CA PRO A 71 -37.84 -12.17 -3.77
C PRO A 71 -37.37 -10.77 -4.16
N ALA A 72 -36.13 -10.70 -4.66
CA ALA A 72 -35.57 -9.45 -5.14
C ALA A 72 -36.39 -8.86 -6.29
N ARG A 73 -36.70 -7.59 -6.22
CA ARG A 73 -37.31 -6.83 -7.31
C ARG A 73 -36.27 -6.47 -8.36
N PRO A 74 -36.72 -6.12 -9.61
CA PRO A 74 -35.80 -5.73 -10.68
C PRO A 74 -34.82 -4.63 -10.26
N LEU A 75 -33.58 -4.68 -10.78
CA LEU A 75 -32.55 -3.68 -10.49
C LEU A 75 -32.97 -2.26 -10.87
N ALA A 76 -33.76 -2.14 -11.93
CA ALA A 76 -34.34 -0.87 -12.37
C ALA A 76 -35.23 -0.25 -11.30
N GLU A 77 -36.04 -1.03 -10.58
CA GLU A 77 -36.89 -0.54 -9.49
C GLU A 77 -36.06 -0.17 -8.24
N GLN A 78 -35.05 -0.97 -7.92
CA GLN A 78 -34.13 -0.68 -6.82
C GLN A 78 -33.36 0.62 -7.07
N ALA A 79 -32.90 0.84 -8.31
CA ALA A 79 -32.22 2.08 -8.70
C ALA A 79 -33.17 3.29 -8.67
N ALA A 80 -34.42 3.12 -9.12
CA ALA A 80 -35.44 4.17 -9.08
C ALA A 80 -35.79 4.57 -7.63
N ALA A 81 -35.94 3.59 -6.72
CA ALA A 81 -36.16 3.84 -5.31
C ALA A 81 -35.00 4.63 -4.67
N ALA A 82 -33.76 4.24 -5.01
CA ALA A 82 -32.58 4.97 -4.57
C ALA A 82 -32.54 6.41 -5.11
N GLN A 83 -32.85 6.61 -6.40
CA GLN A 83 -32.84 7.93 -7.03
C GLN A 83 -33.90 8.87 -6.40
N ALA A 84 -35.07 8.34 -6.03
CA ALA A 84 -36.11 9.12 -5.35
C ALA A 84 -35.62 9.70 -4.02
N VAL A 85 -34.78 8.98 -3.27
CA VAL A 85 -34.20 9.43 -2.01
C VAL A 85 -32.95 10.29 -2.24
N ALA A 86 -32.15 9.97 -3.23
CA ALA A 86 -30.93 10.71 -3.54
C ALA A 86 -31.22 12.15 -3.99
N GLY A 87 -32.36 12.37 -4.63
CA GLY A 87 -32.79 13.66 -5.16
C GLY A 87 -32.30 13.92 -6.59
N PRO A 88 -32.77 15.03 -7.20
CA PRO A 88 -32.54 15.31 -8.63
C PRO A 88 -31.09 15.72 -8.96
N GLU A 89 -30.34 16.25 -8.02
CA GLU A 89 -28.95 16.67 -8.22
C GLU A 89 -27.96 15.50 -8.14
N ALA A 90 -28.37 14.39 -7.51
CA ALA A 90 -27.57 13.18 -7.40
C ALA A 90 -27.59 12.40 -8.70
N ARG A 91 -26.44 12.18 -9.31
CA ARG A 91 -26.35 11.45 -10.57
C ARG A 91 -25.95 10.01 -10.33
N LEU A 92 -26.86 9.10 -10.66
CA LEU A 92 -26.57 7.68 -10.64
C LEU A 92 -25.47 7.36 -11.66
N PHE A 93 -24.41 6.68 -11.20
CA PHE A 93 -23.31 6.29 -12.08
C PHE A 93 -22.99 4.80 -12.04
N ALA A 94 -23.29 4.11 -10.93
CA ALA A 94 -23.02 2.69 -10.77
C ALA A 94 -23.98 2.01 -9.80
N LEU A 95 -24.18 0.71 -10.02
CA LEU A 95 -24.97 -0.15 -9.16
C LEU A 95 -24.20 -1.46 -8.91
N ARG A 96 -24.27 -1.97 -7.68
CA ARG A 96 -23.78 -3.28 -7.27
C ARG A 96 -24.94 -4.08 -6.74
N PRO A 97 -25.43 -5.10 -7.46
CA PRO A 97 -26.47 -5.98 -6.98
C PRO A 97 -26.09 -6.64 -5.65
N ALA A 98 -27.08 -7.06 -4.89
CA ALA A 98 -26.88 -7.85 -3.69
C ALA A 98 -26.03 -9.09 -4.02
N THR A 99 -24.97 -9.33 -3.25
CA THR A 99 -24.01 -10.40 -3.50
C THR A 99 -24.48 -11.77 -3.02
N ALA A 100 -25.52 -11.81 -2.20
CA ALA A 100 -26.16 -13.01 -1.66
C ALA A 100 -27.55 -12.66 -1.12
N GLU A 101 -28.36 -13.66 -0.86
CA GLU A 101 -29.63 -13.48 -0.13
C GLU A 101 -29.39 -12.80 1.22
N GLY A 102 -30.31 -11.93 1.62
CA GLY A 102 -30.19 -11.16 2.85
C GLY A 102 -29.16 -10.02 2.82
N ARG A 103 -28.57 -9.71 1.68
CA ARG A 103 -27.68 -8.55 1.50
C ARG A 103 -28.38 -7.43 0.74
N THR A 104 -27.93 -6.19 0.96
CA THR A 104 -28.46 -5.01 0.27
C THR A 104 -27.80 -4.78 -1.07
N THR A 105 -28.55 -4.24 -2.03
CA THR A 105 -28.02 -3.66 -3.27
C THR A 105 -27.44 -2.29 -2.99
N ARG A 106 -26.28 -1.98 -3.54
CA ARG A 106 -25.64 -0.68 -3.41
C ARG A 106 -25.82 0.16 -4.67
N VAL A 107 -26.47 1.30 -4.56
CA VAL A 107 -26.69 2.26 -5.65
C VAL A 107 -25.82 3.49 -5.40
N MET A 108 -24.94 3.84 -6.35
CA MET A 108 -23.89 4.85 -6.15
C MET A 108 -24.12 6.09 -7.00
N PHE A 109 -23.99 7.22 -6.36
CA PHE A 109 -24.27 8.56 -6.92
C PHE A 109 -23.05 9.46 -6.84
N ILE A 110 -22.88 10.27 -7.88
CA ILE A 110 -22.02 11.45 -7.86
C ILE A 110 -22.89 12.60 -7.35
N VAL A 111 -22.42 13.26 -6.31
CA VAL A 111 -23.05 14.44 -5.73
C VAL A 111 -22.02 15.56 -5.59
N PRO A 112 -22.41 16.84 -5.74
CA PRO A 112 -21.52 17.97 -5.53
C PRO A 112 -20.94 17.97 -4.10
N GLY A 113 -19.68 18.39 -3.95
CA GLY A 113 -19.04 18.57 -2.65
C GLY A 113 -18.33 17.34 -2.08
N LEU A 114 -18.38 16.17 -2.74
CA LEU A 114 -17.57 15.02 -2.37
C LEU A 114 -16.13 15.15 -2.89
N GLY A 115 -15.21 14.54 -2.16
CA GLY A 115 -13.80 14.47 -2.54
C GLY A 115 -13.53 13.58 -3.74
N ASP A 116 -12.29 13.64 -4.23
CA ASP A 116 -11.82 12.77 -5.31
C ASP A 116 -12.00 11.28 -4.93
N SER A 117 -12.56 10.51 -5.85
CA SER A 117 -12.88 9.09 -5.65
C SER A 117 -13.96 8.79 -4.61
N GLU A 118 -14.65 9.77 -4.06
CA GLU A 118 -15.80 9.57 -3.17
C GLU A 118 -17.11 9.53 -3.96
N SER A 119 -18.07 8.77 -3.44
CA SER A 119 -19.42 8.70 -3.97
C SER A 119 -20.41 8.48 -2.84
N ARG A 120 -21.65 9.01 -3.00
CA ARG A 120 -22.76 8.72 -2.09
C ARG A 120 -23.34 7.36 -2.47
N ALA A 121 -23.46 6.45 -1.53
CA ALA A 121 -24.03 5.12 -1.73
C ALA A 121 -25.29 4.94 -0.90
N LEU A 122 -26.38 4.61 -1.58
CA LEU A 122 -27.61 4.18 -0.94
C LEU A 122 -27.68 2.65 -0.97
N PHE A 123 -27.99 2.08 0.18
CA PHE A 123 -28.11 0.63 0.38
C PHE A 123 -29.60 0.28 0.38
N ILE A 124 -30.03 -0.46 -0.62
CA ILE A 124 -31.44 -0.75 -0.87
C ILE A 124 -31.72 -2.22 -0.51
N ASP A 125 -32.79 -2.44 0.23
CA ASP A 125 -33.34 -3.76 0.45
C ASP A 125 -33.94 -4.27 -0.87
N PRO A 126 -33.46 -5.39 -1.43
CA PRO A 126 -33.89 -5.81 -2.77
C PRO A 126 -35.37 -6.16 -2.90
N ALA A 127 -36.01 -6.61 -1.81
CA ALA A 127 -37.41 -7.03 -1.83
C ALA A 127 -38.36 -5.88 -1.53
N SER A 128 -38.14 -5.15 -0.45
CA SER A 128 -39.04 -4.08 -0.01
C SER A 128 -38.76 -2.72 -0.65
N LEU A 129 -37.59 -2.55 -1.32
CA LEU A 129 -37.07 -1.28 -1.84
C LEU A 129 -36.77 -0.22 -0.75
N ALA A 130 -36.81 -0.60 0.52
CA ALA A 130 -36.49 0.31 1.62
C ALA A 130 -35.01 0.68 1.61
N VAL A 131 -34.71 1.96 1.92
CA VAL A 131 -33.34 2.43 2.11
C VAL A 131 -32.83 1.97 3.47
N ARG A 132 -31.83 1.11 3.50
CA ARG A 132 -31.20 0.57 4.69
C ARG A 132 -30.02 1.43 5.20
N GLY A 133 -29.48 2.29 4.33
CA GLY A 133 -28.40 3.18 4.68
C GLY A 133 -28.06 4.14 3.57
N ASP A 134 -27.43 5.26 3.98
CA ASP A 134 -26.97 6.34 3.13
C ASP A 134 -25.62 6.80 3.65
N MET A 135 -24.55 6.61 2.88
CA MET A 135 -23.21 6.96 3.33
C MET A 135 -22.25 7.24 2.17
N THR A 136 -21.20 7.99 2.46
CA THR A 136 -20.10 8.19 1.52
C THR A 136 -19.21 6.94 1.48
N VAL A 137 -18.91 6.46 0.27
CA VAL A 137 -17.98 5.35 0.04
C VAL A 137 -16.81 5.85 -0.80
N TYR A 138 -15.66 5.17 -0.67
CA TYR A 138 -14.41 5.63 -1.27
C TYR A 138 -13.81 4.60 -2.22
N GLY A 139 -13.27 5.10 -3.32
CA GLY A 139 -12.46 4.35 -4.29
C GLY A 139 -13.25 3.34 -5.11
N THR A 140 -12.55 2.65 -6.00
CA THR A 140 -13.13 1.64 -6.88
C THR A 140 -13.67 0.42 -6.13
N SER A 141 -13.18 0.15 -4.93
CA SER A 141 -13.68 -0.92 -4.06
C SER A 141 -14.95 -0.52 -3.30
N GLY A 142 -15.31 0.77 -3.28
CA GLY A 142 -16.45 1.28 -2.52
C GLY A 142 -16.29 1.03 -1.03
N VAL A 143 -15.15 1.43 -0.49
CA VAL A 143 -14.78 1.25 0.92
C VAL A 143 -15.70 2.06 1.81
N LEU A 144 -16.17 1.47 2.92
CA LEU A 144 -17.08 2.10 3.87
C LEU A 144 -16.35 3.16 4.75
N PRO A 145 -17.07 4.07 5.42
CA PRO A 145 -16.47 5.22 6.09
C PRO A 145 -15.40 4.87 7.13
N LEU A 146 -15.60 3.84 7.95
CA LEU A 146 -14.60 3.43 8.95
C LEU A 146 -13.26 3.05 8.29
N ARG A 147 -13.34 2.20 7.28
CA ARG A 147 -12.14 1.75 6.57
C ARG A 147 -11.49 2.89 5.79
N THR A 148 -12.29 3.80 5.21
CA THR A 148 -11.79 5.01 4.54
C THR A 148 -10.98 5.88 5.49
N ALA A 149 -11.47 6.11 6.71
CA ALA A 149 -10.76 6.89 7.73
C ALA A 149 -9.42 6.22 8.10
N ILE A 150 -9.41 4.90 8.29
CA ILE A 150 -8.19 4.14 8.60
C ILE A 150 -7.23 4.15 7.39
N ASP A 151 -7.73 4.03 6.17
CA ASP A 151 -6.94 4.14 4.94
C ASP A 151 -6.25 5.50 4.82
N TYR A 152 -6.97 6.58 5.04
CA TYR A 152 -6.39 7.93 5.03
C TYR A 152 -5.34 8.10 6.12
N LEU A 153 -5.59 7.57 7.32
CA LEU A 153 -4.58 7.61 8.38
C LEU A 153 -3.35 6.77 8.02
N HIS A 154 -3.54 5.59 7.44
CA HIS A 154 -2.45 4.70 7.01
C HIS A 154 -1.64 5.29 5.85
N ARG A 155 -2.30 5.88 4.87
CA ARG A 155 -1.68 6.33 3.63
C ARG A 155 -1.11 7.73 3.70
N ASN A 156 -1.78 8.66 4.40
CA ASN A 156 -1.46 10.08 4.34
C ASN A 156 -1.65 10.86 5.67
N LEU A 157 -1.83 10.19 6.80
CA LEU A 157 -2.04 10.83 8.11
C LEU A 157 -3.22 11.83 8.11
N MET A 158 -4.21 11.66 7.25
CA MET A 158 -5.31 12.62 7.01
C MET A 158 -4.83 14.03 6.56
N LEU A 159 -3.60 14.16 6.04
CA LEU A 159 -3.00 15.42 5.58
C LEU A 159 -3.05 15.58 4.04
N GLY A 160 -3.90 14.82 3.36
CA GLY A 160 -4.04 14.86 1.91
C GLY A 160 -2.74 14.48 1.18
N GLU A 161 -2.46 15.13 0.05
CA GLU A 161 -1.31 14.78 -0.79
C GLU A 161 0.04 14.98 -0.10
N ALA A 162 0.20 16.03 0.71
CA ALA A 162 1.43 16.25 1.48
C ALA A 162 1.70 15.09 2.46
N GLY A 163 0.64 14.53 3.03
CA GLY A 163 0.77 13.39 3.95
C GLY A 163 1.25 12.10 3.29
N ARG A 164 1.10 11.93 1.98
CA ARG A 164 1.59 10.73 1.27
C ARG A 164 3.11 10.56 1.32
N LEU A 165 3.84 11.66 1.51
CA LEU A 165 5.30 11.61 1.66
C LEU A 165 5.75 10.77 2.86
N TYR A 166 4.95 10.72 3.96
CA TYR A 166 5.32 9.90 5.11
C TYR A 166 5.27 8.40 4.82
N SER A 167 4.21 7.93 4.15
CA SER A 167 4.07 6.51 3.83
C SER A 167 5.09 6.07 2.78
N GLU A 168 5.40 6.91 1.79
CA GLU A 168 6.48 6.66 0.85
C GLU A 168 7.85 6.62 1.55
N LEU A 169 8.12 7.52 2.51
CA LEU A 169 9.31 7.48 3.34
C LEU A 169 9.42 6.17 4.11
N ALA A 170 8.33 5.78 4.80
CA ALA A 170 8.27 4.54 5.57
C ALA A 170 8.53 3.31 4.68
N ALA A 171 7.82 3.19 3.57
CA ALA A 171 7.97 2.08 2.63
C ALA A 171 9.37 2.05 1.99
N SER A 172 9.93 3.22 1.63
CA SER A 172 11.26 3.33 1.01
C SER A 172 12.40 2.85 1.90
N TRP A 173 12.27 2.94 3.23
CA TRP A 173 13.29 2.52 4.18
C TRP A 173 13.03 1.15 4.81
N LEU A 174 11.81 0.64 4.78
CA LEU A 174 11.42 -0.59 5.46
C LEU A 174 12.23 -1.80 4.99
N TRP A 175 12.43 -1.96 3.68
CA TRP A 175 13.23 -3.06 3.12
C TRP A 175 14.72 -2.97 3.50
N LEU A 176 15.28 -1.75 3.55
CA LEU A 176 16.66 -1.51 3.98
C LEU A 176 16.85 -1.85 5.46
N LEU A 177 15.86 -1.51 6.30
CA LEU A 177 15.85 -1.91 7.71
C LEU A 177 15.75 -3.42 7.87
N ALA A 178 14.89 -4.08 7.11
CA ALA A 178 14.73 -5.54 7.14
C ALA A 178 16.04 -6.24 6.72
N LEU A 179 16.58 -5.90 5.55
CA LEU A 179 17.82 -6.52 5.05
C LEU A 179 19.02 -6.21 5.95
N GLY A 180 19.17 -4.95 6.38
CA GLY A 180 20.23 -4.56 7.31
C GLY A 180 20.14 -5.28 8.64
N GLY A 181 18.92 -5.46 9.16
CA GLY A 181 18.65 -6.22 10.37
C GLY A 181 19.03 -7.69 10.26
N VAL A 182 18.61 -8.36 9.18
CA VAL A 182 18.96 -9.77 8.87
C VAL A 182 20.48 -9.92 8.73
N LEU A 183 21.13 -9.04 7.99
CA LEU A 183 22.59 -9.05 7.80
C LEU A 183 23.34 -8.89 9.14
N MET A 184 22.94 -7.96 9.99
CA MET A 184 23.54 -7.78 11.31
C MET A 184 23.28 -8.97 12.23
N TRP A 185 22.12 -9.60 12.13
CA TRP A 185 21.81 -10.81 12.88
C TRP A 185 22.68 -11.99 12.42
N ALA A 186 22.85 -12.20 11.10
CA ALA A 186 23.72 -13.22 10.53
C ALA A 186 25.19 -13.04 10.98
N TRP A 187 25.73 -11.81 10.90
CA TRP A 187 27.10 -11.51 11.37
C TRP A 187 27.33 -11.80 12.85
N ARG A 188 26.30 -11.74 13.68
CA ARG A 188 26.42 -12.09 15.11
C ARG A 188 26.41 -13.58 15.36
N ARG A 189 25.66 -14.36 14.57
CA ARG A 189 25.61 -15.81 14.71
C ARG A 189 26.90 -16.53 14.34
N THR A 190 27.65 -15.97 13.42
CA THR A 190 28.97 -16.51 13.02
C THR A 190 30.08 -16.25 14.07
N GLY A 191 29.84 -15.39 15.08
CA GLY A 191 30.78 -15.08 16.14
C GLY A 191 30.65 -15.98 17.36
N ARG A 192 31.77 -16.29 18.05
CA ARG A 192 31.85 -17.14 19.26
C ARG A 192 30.95 -16.67 20.44
N LEU A 193 30.47 -15.42 20.41
CA LEU A 193 29.58 -14.83 21.43
C LEU A 193 28.14 -15.36 21.43
N ALA A 194 27.76 -16.21 20.46
CA ALA A 194 26.41 -16.73 20.32
C ALA A 194 25.98 -17.74 21.40
N ARG A 195 26.90 -18.25 22.21
CA ARG A 195 26.66 -19.38 23.14
C ARG A 195 26.38 -19.01 24.58
N GLN A 196 26.51 -17.77 25.00
CA GLN A 196 26.21 -17.38 26.39
C GLN A 196 24.80 -16.80 26.48
N ALA A 197 23.98 -17.38 27.37
CA ALA A 197 22.68 -16.82 27.69
C ALA A 197 22.84 -15.37 28.17
N PRO A 198 22.13 -14.39 27.60
CA PRO A 198 22.34 -12.99 27.91
C PRO A 198 21.85 -12.68 29.35
N GLN A 199 22.76 -12.58 30.28
CA GLN A 199 22.48 -12.17 31.67
C GLN A 199 22.08 -10.68 31.75
N ASN A 200 22.51 -9.85 30.80
CA ASN A 200 22.26 -8.41 30.77
C ASN A 200 20.92 -8.08 30.08
N ALA A 201 20.09 -7.24 30.71
CA ALA A 201 18.78 -6.80 30.18
C ALA A 201 18.85 -6.19 28.77
N ARG A 202 19.92 -5.41 28.47
CA ARG A 202 20.17 -4.83 27.14
C ARG A 202 20.42 -5.89 26.08
N LEU A 203 21.18 -6.94 26.40
CA LEU A 203 21.43 -8.05 25.47
C LEU A 203 20.15 -8.84 25.20
N ARG A 204 19.30 -9.04 26.21
CA ARG A 204 17.97 -9.67 26.04
C ARG A 204 17.09 -8.85 25.11
N THR A 205 16.99 -7.53 25.32
CA THR A 205 16.21 -6.64 24.42
C THR A 205 16.73 -6.70 22.99
N ARG A 206 18.07 -6.65 22.80
CA ARG A 206 18.68 -6.74 21.47
C ARG A 206 18.43 -8.09 20.78
N ASN A 207 18.41 -9.19 21.54
CA ASN A 207 18.09 -10.50 21.01
C ASN A 207 16.62 -10.57 20.58
N ARG A 208 15.69 -10.08 21.42
CA ARG A 208 14.27 -10.00 21.06
C ARG A 208 14.06 -9.18 19.79
N HIS A 209 14.63 -7.98 19.71
CA HIS A 209 14.60 -7.16 18.50
C HIS A 209 15.08 -7.93 17.25
N GLY A 210 16.25 -8.59 17.36
CA GLY A 210 16.84 -9.30 16.24
C GLY A 210 16.03 -10.53 15.82
N VAL A 211 15.52 -11.33 16.77
CA VAL A 211 14.68 -12.50 16.47
C VAL A 211 13.35 -12.08 15.86
N THR A 212 12.66 -11.11 16.48
CA THR A 212 11.41 -10.56 15.92
C THR A 212 11.63 -10.04 14.50
N GLY A 213 12.68 -9.22 14.29
CA GLY A 213 12.98 -8.65 12.98
C GLY A 213 13.26 -9.71 11.91
N VAL A 214 13.99 -10.78 12.24
CA VAL A 214 14.27 -11.88 11.30
C VAL A 214 13.02 -12.68 10.97
N VAL A 215 12.19 -12.99 11.98
CA VAL A 215 10.94 -13.75 11.78
C VAL A 215 9.99 -13.03 10.82
N ILE A 216 9.87 -11.71 10.94
CA ILE A 216 8.97 -10.93 10.09
C ILE A 216 9.65 -10.37 8.83
N ALA A 217 10.96 -10.58 8.62
CA ALA A 217 11.74 -9.92 7.57
C ALA A 217 11.14 -10.09 6.17
N LEU A 218 10.72 -11.30 5.81
CA LEU A 218 10.09 -11.56 4.51
C LEU A 218 8.79 -10.77 4.35
N GLY A 219 7.98 -10.72 5.39
CA GLY A 219 6.76 -9.92 5.42
C GLY A 219 7.06 -8.42 5.28
N LEU A 220 8.11 -7.89 5.93
CA LEU A 220 8.51 -6.50 5.79
C LEU A 220 8.98 -6.16 4.37
N LEU A 221 9.71 -7.06 3.71
CA LEU A 221 10.11 -6.91 2.32
C LEU A 221 8.88 -6.88 1.40
N PHE A 222 7.94 -7.79 1.63
CA PHE A 222 6.67 -7.83 0.91
C PHE A 222 5.86 -6.54 1.10
N LEU A 223 5.67 -6.07 2.34
CA LEU A 223 4.93 -4.85 2.64
C LEU A 223 5.60 -3.60 2.06
N SER A 224 6.94 -3.55 2.07
CA SER A 224 7.70 -2.46 1.45
C SER A 224 7.49 -2.44 -0.08
N ALA A 225 7.66 -3.59 -0.75
CA ALA A 225 7.50 -3.69 -2.19
C ALA A 225 6.08 -3.30 -2.64
N THR A 226 5.05 -3.85 -1.98
CA THR A 226 3.65 -3.58 -2.31
C THR A 226 3.23 -2.15 -1.93
N GLY A 227 3.76 -1.59 -0.83
CA GLY A 227 3.52 -0.20 -0.45
C GLY A 227 4.13 0.80 -1.43
N LEU A 228 5.32 0.51 -1.98
CA LEU A 228 5.98 1.36 -2.96
C LEU A 228 5.22 1.43 -4.29
N THR A 229 4.48 0.40 -4.70
CA THR A 229 3.68 0.44 -5.92
C THR A 229 2.57 1.50 -5.87
N TRP A 230 2.17 1.94 -4.67
CA TRP A 230 1.13 2.97 -4.47
C TRP A 230 1.67 4.35 -4.10
N SER A 231 2.98 4.48 -3.98
CA SER A 231 3.62 5.75 -3.67
C SER A 231 3.65 6.68 -4.89
N GLN A 232 3.79 7.98 -4.65
CA GLN A 232 3.82 8.97 -5.74
C GLN A 232 5.10 8.90 -6.55
N GLY A 233 6.24 9.00 -5.90
CA GLY A 233 7.53 9.07 -6.57
C GLY A 233 8.03 7.72 -7.08
N ALA A 234 8.10 6.73 -6.19
CA ALA A 234 8.55 5.39 -6.56
C ALA A 234 7.50 4.66 -7.42
N GLY A 235 6.20 4.78 -7.09
CA GLY A 235 5.10 4.18 -7.83
C GLY A 235 5.05 4.66 -9.27
N GLY A 236 5.17 5.96 -9.51
CA GLY A 236 5.21 6.50 -10.88
C GLY A 236 6.38 5.95 -11.71
N ARG A 237 7.54 5.70 -11.09
CA ARG A 237 8.68 5.05 -11.78
C ARG A 237 8.46 3.57 -12.05
N ILE A 238 7.80 2.88 -11.12
CA ILE A 238 7.40 1.47 -11.31
C ILE A 238 6.41 1.39 -12.48
N ASP A 239 5.43 2.29 -12.56
CA ASP A 239 4.45 2.32 -13.65
C ASP A 239 5.09 2.66 -15.00
N ALA A 240 6.03 3.61 -15.05
CA ALA A 240 6.79 3.90 -16.26
C ALA A 240 7.60 2.67 -16.74
N LEU A 241 8.24 1.95 -15.80
CA LEU A 241 8.96 0.71 -16.12
C LEU A 241 8.01 -0.38 -16.63
N ARG A 242 6.84 -0.55 -16.00
CA ARG A 242 5.81 -1.50 -16.45
C ARG A 242 5.31 -1.16 -17.83
N GLY A 243 5.09 0.14 -18.12
CA GLY A 243 4.72 0.61 -19.46
C GLY A 243 5.76 0.26 -20.51
N ALA A 244 7.04 0.52 -20.22
CA ALA A 244 8.15 0.22 -21.12
C ALA A 244 8.34 -1.29 -21.41
N LEU A 245 7.98 -2.15 -20.44
CA LEU A 245 8.13 -3.61 -20.54
C LEU A 245 6.84 -4.34 -20.96
N GLY A 246 5.74 -3.61 -21.23
CA GLY A 246 4.46 -4.22 -21.58
C GLY A 246 3.77 -4.97 -20.43
N TRP A 247 4.10 -4.66 -19.17
CA TRP A 247 3.56 -5.31 -17.97
C TRP A 247 2.35 -4.57 -17.38
N VAL A 248 1.69 -3.78 -18.20
CA VAL A 248 0.50 -3.02 -17.80
C VAL A 248 -0.72 -3.92 -17.64
N THR A 249 -1.63 -3.51 -16.78
CA THR A 249 -2.92 -4.16 -16.62
C THR A 249 -3.78 -3.86 -17.85
N PRO A 250 -4.30 -4.86 -18.56
CA PRO A 250 -5.23 -4.64 -19.67
C PRO A 250 -6.46 -3.84 -19.24
N ALA A 251 -6.92 -2.96 -20.09
CA ALA A 251 -8.09 -2.12 -19.87
C ALA A 251 -9.07 -2.25 -21.03
N VAL A 252 -10.37 -2.14 -20.72
CA VAL A 252 -11.41 -2.12 -21.73
C VAL A 252 -11.58 -0.75 -22.35
N THR A 253 -12.03 -0.72 -23.62
CA THR A 253 -12.37 0.52 -24.33
C THR A 253 -13.81 0.90 -24.01
N LEU A 254 -14.01 2.11 -23.49
CA LEU A 254 -15.35 2.64 -23.18
C LEU A 254 -15.96 3.43 -24.34
N THR A 255 -15.14 3.95 -25.26
CA THR A 255 -15.59 4.78 -26.38
C THR A 255 -16.19 3.90 -27.47
N LEU A 256 -17.40 4.18 -27.91
CA LEU A 256 -18.00 3.55 -29.07
C LEU A 256 -17.40 4.11 -30.36
N ALA A 257 -17.37 3.31 -31.44
CA ALA A 257 -16.64 3.59 -32.68
C ALA A 257 -17.04 4.93 -33.39
N GLU A 258 -18.17 5.50 -33.04
CA GLU A 258 -18.70 6.74 -33.62
C GLU A 258 -18.39 8.01 -32.80
N ALA A 259 -17.68 7.89 -31.65
CA ALA A 259 -17.36 9.03 -30.78
C ALA A 259 -15.89 9.52 -30.97
N PRO A 260 -15.63 10.85 -30.94
CA PRO A 260 -14.26 11.37 -31.03
C PRO A 260 -13.36 10.79 -29.92
N ALA A 261 -12.15 10.34 -30.28
CA ALA A 261 -11.21 9.72 -29.38
C ALA A 261 -10.77 10.72 -28.28
N ALA A 262 -11.13 10.43 -27.03
CA ALA A 262 -10.50 11.07 -25.86
C ALA A 262 -9.19 10.33 -25.56
N ALA A 263 -8.11 11.08 -25.26
CA ALA A 263 -6.82 10.49 -24.92
C ALA A 263 -6.93 9.53 -23.73
N PRO A 264 -6.27 8.37 -23.76
CA PRO A 264 -6.28 7.43 -22.63
C PRO A 264 -5.57 8.06 -21.44
N ASP A 265 -6.22 8.04 -20.27
CA ASP A 265 -5.62 8.43 -19.00
C ASP A 265 -4.75 7.27 -18.47
N PRO A 266 -3.41 7.40 -18.44
CA PRO A 266 -2.51 6.34 -18.00
C PRO A 266 -2.69 5.98 -16.52
N HIS A 267 -3.33 6.85 -15.73
CA HIS A 267 -3.49 6.70 -14.27
C HIS A 267 -4.88 6.22 -13.84
N ALA A 268 -5.81 6.01 -14.78
CA ALA A 268 -7.19 5.58 -14.50
C ALA A 268 -7.30 4.28 -13.68
N HIS A 269 -6.25 3.48 -13.62
CA HIS A 269 -6.24 2.19 -12.91
C HIS A 269 -5.83 2.27 -11.44
N HIS A 270 -5.11 3.31 -11.02
CA HIS A 270 -4.65 3.50 -9.64
C HIS A 270 -5.43 4.57 -8.87
N HIS A 271 -6.00 5.50 -9.59
CA HIS A 271 -6.88 6.54 -9.06
C HIS A 271 -8.26 6.31 -9.66
N GLY A 272 -9.12 5.58 -8.97
CA GLY A 272 -10.52 5.41 -9.35
C GLY A 272 -11.35 6.69 -9.33
N GLY A 273 -10.71 7.82 -9.48
CA GLY A 273 -11.24 9.15 -9.36
C GLY A 273 -10.64 10.15 -10.31
N GLY A 274 -10.61 9.84 -11.60
CA GLY A 274 -10.64 10.94 -12.56
C GLY A 274 -11.93 11.73 -12.31
N ALA A 275 -11.85 13.08 -12.25
CA ALA A 275 -13.02 13.94 -12.14
C ALA A 275 -14.10 13.43 -13.10
N LEU A 276 -15.22 12.97 -12.53
CA LEU A 276 -16.28 12.36 -13.32
C LEU A 276 -16.94 13.44 -14.16
N PRO A 277 -16.84 13.40 -15.50
CA PRO A 277 -17.36 14.47 -16.35
C PRO A 277 -18.86 14.68 -16.18
N ALA A 278 -19.32 15.87 -16.43
CA ALA A 278 -20.63 16.39 -16.07
C ALA A 278 -21.84 15.87 -16.90
N ALA A 279 -21.69 14.92 -17.80
CA ALA A 279 -22.83 14.45 -18.61
C ALA A 279 -23.71 13.43 -17.87
N PRO A 280 -25.05 13.56 -17.90
CA PRO A 280 -25.98 12.58 -17.32
C PRO A 280 -25.92 11.24 -18.08
N ALA A 281 -26.38 10.14 -17.43
CA ALA A 281 -26.62 8.88 -18.10
C ALA A 281 -27.73 9.04 -19.17
N ALA A 282 -27.75 8.12 -20.15
CA ALA A 282 -28.86 8.08 -21.11
C ALA A 282 -30.20 7.88 -20.37
N PRO A 283 -31.29 8.56 -20.77
CA PRO A 283 -32.57 8.53 -20.05
C PRO A 283 -33.11 7.13 -19.77
N ASP A 284 -32.88 6.19 -20.70
CA ASP A 284 -33.42 4.82 -20.64
C ASP A 284 -32.42 3.81 -19.98
N ALA A 285 -31.26 4.28 -19.52
CA ALA A 285 -30.22 3.38 -19.00
C ALA A 285 -30.70 2.61 -17.76
N VAL A 286 -31.46 3.24 -16.86
CA VAL A 286 -31.92 2.58 -15.63
C VAL A 286 -32.83 1.40 -15.95
N ALA A 287 -33.71 1.53 -16.96
CA ALA A 287 -34.62 0.45 -17.39
C ALA A 287 -33.88 -0.77 -17.96
N GLN A 288 -32.67 -0.60 -18.46
CA GLN A 288 -31.86 -1.67 -19.06
C GLN A 288 -31.02 -2.45 -18.04
N LEU A 289 -30.94 -2.05 -16.76
CA LEU A 289 -30.00 -2.63 -15.75
C LEU A 289 -30.11 -4.16 -15.64
N ASP A 290 -31.33 -4.70 -15.63
CA ASP A 290 -31.57 -6.14 -15.56
C ASP A 290 -31.10 -6.86 -16.83
N ALA A 291 -31.40 -6.29 -18.00
CA ALA A 291 -30.96 -6.82 -19.30
C ALA A 291 -29.41 -6.76 -19.42
N VAL A 292 -28.78 -5.69 -18.95
CA VAL A 292 -27.32 -5.54 -18.91
C VAL A 292 -26.69 -6.61 -18.03
N LEU A 293 -27.25 -6.87 -16.84
CA LEU A 293 -26.76 -7.94 -15.96
C LEU A 293 -26.91 -9.31 -16.62
N ALA A 294 -28.05 -9.57 -17.26
CA ALA A 294 -28.30 -10.83 -17.99
C ALA A 294 -27.30 -11.01 -19.15
N ALA A 295 -27.07 -9.96 -19.96
CA ALA A 295 -26.11 -9.99 -21.05
C ALA A 295 -24.68 -10.21 -20.53
N ALA A 296 -24.31 -9.57 -19.42
CA ALA A 296 -23.01 -9.77 -18.80
C ALA A 296 -22.82 -11.21 -18.27
N ARG A 297 -23.85 -11.79 -17.67
CA ARG A 297 -23.86 -13.22 -17.27
C ARG A 297 -23.67 -14.15 -18.45
N ALA A 298 -24.41 -13.91 -19.54
CA ALA A 298 -24.28 -14.67 -20.79
C ALA A 298 -22.88 -14.53 -21.42
N ALA A 299 -22.21 -13.40 -21.18
CA ALA A 299 -20.83 -13.15 -21.61
C ALA A 299 -19.76 -13.71 -20.64
N GLY A 300 -20.13 -14.43 -19.56
CA GLY A 300 -19.21 -15.10 -18.65
C GLY A 300 -18.72 -14.23 -17.49
N ILE A 301 -19.44 -13.17 -17.12
CA ILE A 301 -19.27 -12.45 -15.85
C ILE A 301 -20.06 -13.23 -14.80
N ASP A 302 -19.41 -14.09 -14.02
CA ASP A 302 -20.07 -15.09 -13.16
C ASP A 302 -19.89 -14.85 -11.65
N SER A 303 -19.00 -13.95 -11.25
CA SER A 303 -18.83 -13.54 -9.85
C SER A 303 -20.12 -12.97 -9.26
N ALA A 304 -20.41 -13.27 -8.00
CA ALA A 304 -21.47 -12.59 -7.24
C ALA A 304 -21.17 -11.09 -7.02
N PHE A 305 -19.89 -10.71 -7.05
CA PHE A 305 -19.42 -9.33 -6.83
C PHE A 305 -19.29 -8.60 -8.15
N VAL A 306 -20.41 -8.04 -8.64
CA VAL A 306 -20.47 -7.31 -9.91
C VAL A 306 -20.82 -5.84 -9.69
N GLU A 307 -20.16 -4.96 -10.45
CA GLU A 307 -20.50 -3.55 -10.55
C GLU A 307 -20.90 -3.22 -11.99
N ILE A 308 -22.06 -2.62 -12.14
CA ILE A 308 -22.59 -2.12 -13.40
C ILE A 308 -22.48 -0.61 -13.39
N ARG A 309 -21.73 -0.03 -14.33
CA ARG A 309 -21.62 1.42 -14.51
C ARG A 309 -22.44 1.86 -15.71
N LEU A 310 -23.26 2.87 -15.48
CA LEU A 310 -24.15 3.40 -16.49
C LEU A 310 -23.34 4.07 -17.63
N PRO A 311 -23.81 3.91 -18.89
CA PRO A 311 -23.16 4.52 -20.04
C PRO A 311 -23.37 6.03 -20.02
N ARG A 312 -22.43 6.75 -20.57
CA ARG A 312 -22.54 8.17 -20.91
C ARG A 312 -22.80 8.31 -22.41
N PRO A 313 -23.24 9.48 -22.88
CA PRO A 313 -23.39 9.70 -24.33
C PRO A 313 -22.12 9.31 -25.09
N GLY A 314 -22.25 8.46 -26.12
CA GLY A 314 -21.13 7.96 -26.91
C GLY A 314 -20.25 6.91 -26.23
N ARG A 315 -20.64 6.39 -25.06
CA ARG A 315 -19.87 5.38 -24.34
C ARG A 315 -20.68 4.11 -24.06
N ALA A 316 -19.96 3.02 -23.94
CA ALA A 316 -20.48 1.71 -23.59
C ALA A 316 -20.82 1.60 -22.09
N TRP A 317 -21.68 0.67 -21.73
CA TRP A 317 -21.79 0.14 -20.38
C TRP A 317 -20.47 -0.45 -19.94
N LEU A 318 -20.14 -0.34 -18.65
CA LEU A 318 -19.05 -1.09 -18.04
C LEU A 318 -19.62 -2.06 -17.03
N VAL A 319 -19.36 -3.34 -17.21
CA VAL A 319 -19.66 -4.36 -16.21
C VAL A 319 -18.35 -5.01 -15.78
N ARG A 320 -18.09 -5.02 -14.49
CA ARG A 320 -16.86 -5.59 -13.95
C ARG A 320 -17.13 -6.42 -12.71
N GLU A 321 -16.36 -7.45 -12.56
CA GLU A 321 -16.22 -8.16 -11.30
C GLU A 321 -15.27 -7.42 -10.35
N TYR A 322 -15.51 -7.54 -9.03
CA TYR A 322 -14.65 -6.95 -8.02
C TYR A 322 -14.35 -7.89 -6.85
N ASP A 323 -14.48 -9.20 -7.06
CA ASP A 323 -14.04 -10.19 -6.08
C ASP A 323 -12.52 -10.31 -6.11
N ARG A 324 -11.91 -9.80 -5.05
CA ARG A 324 -10.46 -9.74 -4.86
C ARG A 324 -9.92 -10.91 -4.05
N SER A 325 -10.81 -11.80 -3.58
CA SER A 325 -10.44 -13.03 -2.89
C SER A 325 -9.93 -14.08 -3.88
N TRP A 326 -9.25 -15.09 -3.37
CA TRP A 326 -8.79 -16.21 -4.18
C TRP A 326 -9.92 -17.24 -4.42
N PRO A 327 -10.12 -17.70 -5.66
CA PRO A 327 -9.52 -17.25 -6.91
C PRO A 327 -10.04 -15.88 -7.34
N THR A 328 -9.15 -14.98 -7.76
CA THR A 328 -9.49 -13.59 -8.08
C THR A 328 -10.39 -13.51 -9.32
N GLN A 329 -11.58 -12.91 -9.17
CA GLN A 329 -12.52 -12.64 -10.25
C GLN A 329 -12.63 -11.12 -10.42
N VAL A 330 -11.99 -10.61 -11.46
CA VAL A 330 -11.95 -9.17 -11.77
C VAL A 330 -12.06 -8.91 -13.26
N ASP A 331 -12.73 -9.81 -13.95
CA ASP A 331 -13.03 -9.69 -15.37
C ASP A 331 -13.88 -8.45 -15.62
N THR A 332 -13.65 -7.82 -16.74
CA THR A 332 -14.31 -6.58 -17.11
C THR A 332 -14.72 -6.64 -18.56
N ILE A 333 -15.97 -6.27 -18.85
CA ILE A 333 -16.49 -6.14 -20.18
C ILE A 333 -17.16 -4.79 -20.39
N THR A 334 -17.29 -4.39 -21.64
CA THR A 334 -18.12 -3.26 -22.04
C THR A 334 -19.19 -3.75 -23.01
N LEU A 335 -20.40 -3.17 -22.88
CA LEU A 335 -21.56 -3.54 -23.72
C LEU A 335 -22.06 -2.28 -24.44
N ASP A 336 -22.46 -2.47 -25.74
CA ASP A 336 -23.11 -1.41 -26.51
C ASP A 336 -24.51 -1.12 -25.94
N PRO A 337 -24.87 0.13 -25.65
CA PRO A 337 -26.18 0.46 -25.11
C PRO A 337 -27.36 0.16 -26.07
N ARG A 338 -27.10 -0.07 -27.36
CA ARG A 338 -28.13 -0.29 -28.38
C ARG A 338 -28.63 -1.74 -28.45
N ASP A 339 -27.70 -2.70 -28.34
CA ASP A 339 -27.99 -4.12 -28.55
C ASP A 339 -27.38 -5.04 -27.48
N LEU A 340 -26.67 -4.45 -26.51
CA LEU A 340 -25.97 -5.14 -25.41
C LEU A 340 -24.90 -6.14 -25.89
N SER A 341 -24.40 -5.98 -27.12
CA SER A 341 -23.25 -6.75 -27.60
C SER A 341 -21.96 -6.35 -26.89
N VAL A 342 -21.03 -7.31 -26.69
CA VAL A 342 -19.74 -7.06 -26.07
C VAL A 342 -18.86 -6.28 -27.04
N THR A 343 -18.46 -5.06 -26.63
CA THR A 343 -17.59 -4.18 -27.42
C THR A 343 -16.11 -4.28 -27.07
N SER A 344 -15.79 -4.61 -25.81
CA SER A 344 -14.41 -4.81 -25.34
C SER A 344 -14.39 -5.72 -24.12
N ARG A 345 -13.28 -6.43 -23.91
CA ARG A 345 -13.13 -7.40 -22.82
C ARG A 345 -11.71 -7.40 -22.26
N ALA A 346 -11.59 -7.54 -20.96
CA ALA A 346 -10.32 -7.73 -20.25
C ALA A 346 -10.51 -8.83 -19.20
N ASP A 347 -10.05 -10.04 -19.53
CA ASP A 347 -10.14 -11.21 -18.66
C ASP A 347 -8.88 -11.33 -17.83
N PHE A 348 -9.01 -11.50 -16.52
CA PHE A 348 -7.89 -11.66 -15.61
C PHE A 348 -6.97 -12.82 -16.00
N ALA A 349 -7.54 -13.89 -16.56
CA ALA A 349 -6.77 -15.03 -17.06
C ALA A 349 -5.72 -14.64 -18.09
N THR A 350 -5.96 -13.60 -18.90
CA THR A 350 -5.07 -13.14 -19.98
C THR A 350 -4.05 -12.08 -19.53
N PHE A 351 -4.12 -11.60 -18.30
CA PHE A 351 -3.21 -10.57 -17.80
C PHE A 351 -1.76 -11.05 -17.80
N PRO A 352 -0.78 -10.17 -18.12
CA PRO A 352 0.64 -10.47 -17.92
C PRO A 352 0.91 -10.89 -16.47
N ILE A 353 1.83 -11.85 -16.27
CA ILE A 353 2.12 -12.40 -14.94
C ILE A 353 2.49 -11.32 -13.92
N VAL A 354 3.22 -10.28 -14.34
CA VAL A 354 3.60 -9.17 -13.46
C VAL A 354 2.37 -8.38 -13.03
N ALA A 355 1.40 -8.14 -13.91
CA ALA A 355 0.14 -7.48 -13.57
C ALA A 355 -0.67 -8.32 -12.55
N LYS A 356 -0.71 -9.66 -12.72
CA LYS A 356 -1.32 -10.59 -11.75
C LYS A 356 -0.62 -10.53 -10.39
N LEU A 357 0.71 -10.61 -10.38
CA LEU A 357 1.50 -10.58 -9.13
C LEU A 357 1.33 -9.26 -8.38
N ILE A 358 1.27 -8.13 -9.09
CA ILE A 358 0.99 -6.84 -8.46
C ILE A 358 -0.41 -6.83 -7.87
N ARG A 359 -1.42 -7.31 -8.60
CA ARG A 359 -2.80 -7.40 -8.11
C ARG A 359 -2.88 -8.26 -6.86
N TRP A 360 -2.39 -9.49 -6.90
CA TRP A 360 -2.36 -10.39 -5.75
C TRP A 360 -1.54 -9.83 -4.58
N GLY A 361 -0.41 -9.18 -4.87
CA GLY A 361 0.40 -8.52 -3.85
C GLY A 361 -0.37 -7.42 -3.12
N ILE A 362 -1.12 -6.60 -3.85
CA ILE A 362 -2.00 -5.57 -3.29
C ILE A 362 -3.10 -6.19 -2.44
N ASP A 363 -3.80 -7.21 -2.96
CA ASP A 363 -4.91 -7.87 -2.29
C ASP A 363 -4.45 -8.64 -1.03
N ALA A 364 -3.24 -9.25 -1.08
CA ALA A 364 -2.61 -9.85 0.07
C ALA A 364 -2.17 -8.82 1.12
N HIS A 365 -1.61 -7.67 0.72
CA HIS A 365 -1.26 -6.56 1.60
C HIS A 365 -2.49 -6.03 2.36
N MET A 366 -3.61 -5.91 1.67
CA MET A 366 -4.88 -5.47 2.25
C MET A 366 -5.57 -6.53 3.12
N GLY A 367 -5.03 -7.76 3.20
CA GLY A 367 -5.63 -8.86 3.94
C GLY A 367 -6.86 -9.49 3.27
N VAL A 368 -7.09 -9.23 1.98
CA VAL A 368 -8.30 -9.67 1.26
C VAL A 368 -8.11 -11.00 0.56
N LEU A 369 -6.92 -11.24 -0.03
CA LEU A 369 -6.67 -12.33 -0.99
C LEU A 369 -7.06 -13.72 -0.46
N PHE A 370 -6.68 -14.06 0.77
CA PHE A 370 -6.98 -15.37 1.39
C PHE A 370 -7.88 -15.24 2.63
N GLY A 371 -8.65 -14.15 2.74
CA GLY A 371 -9.57 -13.94 3.85
C GLY A 371 -8.89 -13.92 5.23
N LEU A 372 -9.50 -14.58 6.22
CA LEU A 372 -9.05 -14.54 7.61
C LEU A 372 -7.59 -14.99 7.83
N PRO A 373 -7.07 -16.07 7.22
CA PRO A 373 -5.65 -16.42 7.33
C PRO A 373 -4.71 -15.30 6.88
N ASN A 374 -5.05 -14.61 5.80
CA ASN A 374 -4.27 -13.47 5.31
C ASN A 374 -4.33 -12.29 6.29
N GLN A 375 -5.51 -11.98 6.83
CA GLN A 375 -5.67 -10.93 7.84
C GLN A 375 -4.81 -11.19 9.08
N LEU A 376 -4.85 -12.43 9.60
CA LEU A 376 -4.05 -12.83 10.77
C LEU A 376 -2.55 -12.75 10.50
N LEU A 377 -2.10 -13.15 9.29
CA LEU A 377 -0.70 -13.03 8.90
C LEU A 377 -0.26 -11.56 8.83
N MET A 378 -1.04 -10.70 8.19
CA MET A 378 -0.73 -9.27 8.11
C MET A 378 -0.75 -8.61 9.49
N ALA A 379 -1.73 -8.94 10.34
CA ALA A 379 -1.78 -8.47 11.72
C ALA A 379 -0.55 -8.92 12.51
N ALA A 380 -0.12 -10.18 12.38
CA ALA A 380 1.07 -10.70 13.06
C ALA A 380 2.36 -9.97 12.60
N ILE A 381 2.51 -9.71 11.28
CA ILE A 381 3.64 -8.94 10.75
C ILE A 381 3.61 -7.50 11.28
N GLY A 382 2.44 -6.85 11.28
CA GLY A 382 2.27 -5.48 11.80
C GLY A 382 2.59 -5.39 13.30
N LEU A 383 2.06 -6.31 14.12
CA LEU A 383 2.37 -6.38 15.56
C LEU A 383 3.85 -6.69 15.80
N GLY A 384 4.45 -7.55 14.98
CA GLY A 384 5.88 -7.81 15.00
C GLY A 384 6.71 -6.57 14.69
N LEU A 385 6.29 -5.74 13.72
CA LEU A 385 6.96 -4.48 13.40
C LEU A 385 6.84 -3.46 14.54
N ILE A 386 5.66 -3.35 15.16
CA ILE A 386 5.44 -2.54 16.36
C ILE A 386 6.41 -2.98 17.47
N ALA A 387 6.45 -4.27 17.79
CA ALA A 387 7.33 -4.82 18.81
C ALA A 387 8.81 -4.58 18.49
N ALA A 388 9.24 -4.81 17.24
CA ALA A 388 10.61 -4.55 16.79
C ALA A 388 10.98 -3.08 16.94
N THR A 389 10.10 -2.16 16.54
CA THR A 389 10.31 -0.71 16.68
C THR A 389 10.45 -0.30 18.15
N LEU A 390 9.56 -0.76 19.01
CA LEU A 390 9.61 -0.49 20.47
C LEU A 390 10.89 -1.05 21.11
N TYR A 391 11.30 -2.28 20.74
CA TYR A 391 12.59 -2.83 21.18
C TYR A 391 13.77 -1.99 20.67
N GLY A 392 13.71 -1.46 19.44
CA GLY A 392 14.71 -0.57 18.88
C GLY A 392 14.88 0.70 19.72
N TYR A 393 13.78 1.37 20.07
CA TYR A 393 13.79 2.55 20.94
C TYR A 393 14.28 2.23 22.35
N ARG A 394 13.89 1.08 22.91
CA ARG A 394 14.41 0.62 24.21
C ARG A 394 15.93 0.40 24.18
N ILE A 395 16.46 -0.22 23.11
CA ILE A 395 17.92 -0.40 22.94
C ILE A 395 18.61 0.96 22.83
N TRP A 396 18.04 1.89 22.06
CA TRP A 396 18.56 3.25 21.96
C TRP A 396 18.62 3.93 23.32
N TRP A 397 17.53 3.88 24.09
CA TRP A 397 17.46 4.45 25.43
C TRP A 397 18.54 3.87 26.36
N GLN A 398 18.69 2.55 26.38
CA GLN A 398 19.69 1.83 27.18
C GLN A 398 21.14 2.04 26.69
N SER A 399 21.34 2.67 25.53
CA SER A 399 22.64 2.84 24.88
C SER A 399 23.06 4.29 24.74
N ARG A 400 22.33 5.21 25.40
CA ARG A 400 22.67 6.65 25.37
C ARG A 400 24.12 6.87 25.81
N PRO A 401 24.91 7.65 25.05
CA PRO A 401 26.26 8.04 25.49
C PRO A 401 26.20 8.87 26.77
N ALA A 402 27.21 8.77 27.59
CA ALA A 402 27.38 9.67 28.73
C ALA A 402 27.44 11.12 28.22
N PRO A 403 27.02 12.11 29.05
CA PRO A 403 27.22 13.51 28.73
C PRO A 403 28.70 13.79 28.42
N GLY A 404 28.99 14.51 27.33
CA GLY A 404 30.37 14.82 26.91
C GLY A 404 31.05 13.76 26.02
N ALA A 405 30.47 12.59 25.81
CA ALA A 405 31.05 11.59 24.91
C ALA A 405 30.96 12.01 23.45
N LEU A 406 32.01 11.74 22.67
CA LEU A 406 32.02 11.99 21.23
C LEU A 406 30.86 11.30 20.51
N PRO A 407 30.14 12.00 19.66
CA PRO A 407 29.03 11.42 18.92
C PRO A 407 29.55 10.33 17.97
N ARG A 408 28.95 9.15 18.05
CA ARG A 408 29.21 8.07 17.10
C ARG A 408 28.45 8.35 15.80
N SER A 409 29.04 9.15 14.90
CA SER A 409 28.40 9.67 13.68
C SER A 409 28.43 8.67 12.52
N LEU A 410 27.46 8.79 11.60
CA LEU A 410 27.45 8.10 10.32
C LEU A 410 28.60 8.59 9.44
N THR A 411 28.87 9.90 9.47
CA THR A 411 29.99 10.56 8.78
C THR A 411 31.33 9.94 9.17
N LEU A 412 31.58 9.72 10.47
CA LEU A 412 32.81 9.07 10.91
C LEU A 412 32.90 7.61 10.42
N ALA A 413 31.79 6.88 10.45
CA ALA A 413 31.75 5.51 9.93
C ALA A 413 32.03 5.47 8.42
N TRP A 414 31.49 6.42 7.65
CA TRP A 414 31.77 6.60 6.23
C TRP A 414 33.25 6.92 5.95
N LEU A 415 33.83 7.86 6.70
CA LEU A 415 35.24 8.26 6.52
C LEU A 415 36.24 7.13 6.87
N ARG A 416 35.81 6.11 7.62
CA ARG A 416 36.61 4.91 7.91
C ARG A 416 36.55 3.84 6.85
N LEU A 417 35.54 3.87 5.96
CA LEU A 417 35.44 2.91 4.87
C LEU A 417 36.61 3.07 3.90
N SER A 418 37.09 1.95 3.35
CA SER A 418 38.04 1.97 2.24
C SER A 418 37.42 2.67 1.02
N TRP A 419 38.25 3.21 0.11
CA TRP A 419 37.77 3.94 -1.07
C TRP A 419 36.84 3.07 -1.97
N ARG A 420 37.08 1.77 -2.04
CA ARG A 420 36.25 0.81 -2.78
C ARG A 420 34.84 0.74 -2.18
N TRP A 421 34.74 0.59 -0.86
CA TRP A 421 33.45 0.57 -0.18
C TRP A 421 32.74 1.91 -0.24
N ARG A 422 33.46 3.04 -0.16
CA ARG A 422 32.84 4.37 -0.37
C ARG A 422 32.24 4.48 -1.76
N GLY A 423 32.99 4.07 -2.80
CA GLY A 423 32.48 4.05 -4.19
C GLY A 423 31.23 3.18 -4.33
N THR A 424 31.28 1.94 -3.83
CA THR A 424 30.13 1.01 -3.89
C THR A 424 28.92 1.56 -3.16
N VAL A 425 29.06 2.04 -1.93
CA VAL A 425 27.92 2.60 -1.17
C VAL A 425 27.39 3.87 -1.81
N ALA A 426 28.25 4.74 -2.37
CA ALA A 426 27.82 5.94 -3.08
C ALA A 426 27.00 5.58 -4.34
N LEU A 427 27.47 4.62 -5.14
CA LEU A 427 26.75 4.16 -6.34
C LEU A 427 25.39 3.53 -5.97
N LEU A 428 25.35 2.69 -4.93
CA LEU A 428 24.10 2.12 -4.43
C LEU A 428 23.15 3.21 -3.92
N ALA A 429 23.66 4.20 -3.16
CA ALA A 429 22.85 5.31 -2.65
C ALA A 429 22.30 6.17 -3.79
N LEU A 430 23.07 6.42 -4.85
CA LEU A 430 22.61 7.14 -6.03
C LEU A 430 21.53 6.33 -6.78
N GLY A 431 21.74 5.04 -7.01
CA GLY A 431 20.77 4.17 -7.65
C GLY A 431 19.46 4.07 -6.85
N ILE A 432 19.54 3.86 -5.54
CA ILE A 432 18.39 3.83 -4.63
C ILE A 432 17.69 5.19 -4.62
N GLY A 433 18.43 6.29 -4.51
CA GLY A 433 17.86 7.63 -4.50
C GLY A 433 17.18 8.01 -5.82
N TRP A 434 17.73 7.51 -6.95
CA TRP A 434 17.07 7.63 -8.24
C TRP A 434 15.79 6.79 -8.32
N ALA A 435 15.81 5.53 -7.89
CA ALA A 435 14.65 4.65 -7.91
C ALA A 435 13.59 5.07 -6.87
N LEU A 436 14.01 5.49 -5.68
CA LEU A 436 13.17 5.83 -4.53
C LEU A 436 13.48 7.26 -4.07
N PRO A 437 12.84 8.30 -4.63
CA PRO A 437 13.20 9.70 -4.38
C PRO A 437 13.15 10.08 -2.90
N MET A 438 12.17 9.57 -2.14
CA MET A 438 12.05 9.85 -0.71
C MET A 438 13.19 9.24 0.12
N ALA A 439 13.69 8.06 -0.27
CA ALA A 439 14.89 7.49 0.35
C ALA A 439 16.13 8.36 0.06
N GLY A 440 16.31 8.79 -1.19
CA GLY A 440 17.43 9.66 -1.59
C GLY A 440 17.42 10.99 -0.86
N LEU A 441 16.30 11.71 -0.87
CA LEU A 441 16.16 13.01 -0.22
C LEU A 441 16.38 12.91 1.30
N SER A 442 15.76 11.93 1.95
CA SER A 442 15.91 11.73 3.39
C SER A 442 17.31 11.27 3.78
N LEU A 443 18.00 10.47 2.95
CA LEU A 443 19.40 10.11 3.16
C LEU A 443 20.31 11.34 3.14
N LEU A 444 20.12 12.23 2.16
CA LEU A 444 20.88 13.49 2.08
C LEU A 444 20.65 14.36 3.31
N LEU A 445 19.38 14.47 3.76
CA LEU A 445 19.02 15.22 4.97
C LEU A 445 19.69 14.61 6.22
N PHE A 446 19.56 13.28 6.40
CA PHE A 446 20.17 12.59 7.54
C PHE A 446 21.69 12.76 7.57
N TRP A 447 22.34 12.62 6.41
CA TRP A 447 23.77 12.79 6.31
C TRP A 447 24.20 14.24 6.52
N GLY A 448 23.49 15.22 5.96
CA GLY A 448 23.76 16.64 6.17
C GLY A 448 23.71 17.04 7.66
N VAL A 449 22.65 16.60 8.36
CA VAL A 449 22.50 16.82 9.80
C VAL A 449 23.61 16.12 10.59
N ASP A 450 23.95 14.87 10.26
CA ASP A 450 25.01 14.12 10.95
C ASP A 450 26.40 14.75 10.72
N ALA A 451 26.69 15.19 9.48
CA ALA A 451 27.95 15.87 9.15
C ALA A 451 28.09 17.21 9.87
N ALA A 452 27.01 18.00 9.94
CA ALA A 452 27.01 19.26 10.68
C ALA A 452 27.26 19.03 12.18
N ARG A 453 26.58 18.06 12.79
CA ARG A 453 26.81 17.70 14.21
C ARG A 453 28.24 17.21 14.46
N TRP A 454 28.78 16.41 13.56
CA TRP A 454 30.15 15.93 13.64
C TRP A 454 31.16 17.08 13.54
N ALA A 455 30.99 18.02 12.61
CA ALA A 455 31.83 19.19 12.43
C ALA A 455 31.82 20.09 13.67
N LEU A 456 30.64 20.36 14.23
CA LEU A 456 30.48 21.14 15.46
C LEU A 456 31.16 20.46 16.68
N ALA A 457 31.00 19.14 16.80
CA ALA A 457 31.66 18.39 17.87
C ALA A 457 33.17 18.47 17.76
N ARG A 458 33.74 18.31 16.56
CA ARG A 458 35.20 18.44 16.35
C ARG A 458 35.72 19.82 16.75
N ARG A 459 35.02 20.89 16.40
CA ARG A 459 35.42 22.28 16.78
C ARG A 459 35.44 22.43 18.30
N ARG A 460 34.46 21.93 19.05
CA ARG A 460 34.40 22.01 20.50
C ARG A 460 35.57 21.27 21.19
N PHE A 461 35.97 20.11 20.70
CA PHE A 461 37.08 19.34 21.25
C PHE A 461 38.45 19.85 20.81
N ALA A 462 38.55 20.58 19.68
CA ALA A 462 39.81 21.23 19.26
C ALA A 462 40.13 22.49 20.06
N VAL A 463 39.17 23.06 20.77
CA VAL A 463 39.34 24.31 21.57
C VAL A 463 39.61 24.00 23.06
N LEU A 464 39.50 22.74 23.51
CA LEU A 464 39.89 22.37 24.87
C LEU A 464 41.40 22.23 24.94
N PRO A 465 42.13 23.02 25.80
CA PRO A 465 43.56 22.84 25.98
C PRO A 465 43.83 21.42 26.50
N ALA A 466 44.92 20.83 26.02
CA ALA A 466 45.44 19.59 26.60
C ALA A 466 45.90 19.89 28.02
N GLU A 467 45.12 19.50 29.04
CA GLU A 467 45.56 19.41 30.42
C GLU A 467 46.41 18.16 30.61
#